data_1cdfb98fa18ac884c53a69aa7dccc518
#
_entry.id   1cdfb98fa18ac884c53a69aa7dccc518
#
_cell.length_a   1.000
_cell.length_b   1.000
_cell.length_c   1.000
_cell.angle_alpha   90.00
_cell.angle_beta   90.00
_cell.angle_gamma   90.00
#
_symmetry.space_group_name_H-M   'P 1'
#
loop_
_entity.id
_entity.type
_entity.pdbx_description
1 polymer ?
#
loop_
_entity_poly.entity_id
_entity_poly.type
_entity_poly.pdbx_seq_one_letter_code
_entity_poly.pdbx_strand_id
1 'polypeptide(L)'
;MSEKKTGELDLTSAPIGKTMLNYAIPCIISLLVAALYNIVDQIYIGWGVGAEGNGATSIVFPLTVLALGIATMIGDGACSYVSISLGSGDKDRAHRTVGNAIVLTIICGIVLMLIYLIFMTPILRMFGATDTVSELTRNYAKRYFTWIAIGIPFYMFGQAMNPIIRSDGSPRVAMAATLAGAIANIILDPVAIFILKWDVMGAAVATVAGQVITAVISIVYLCKMKEITLSKISFKLKASLMKNFIPLGFTSFLSQFSLVLSMAAMNNMVSKYGALSRFGEGGTGDTPMAVVGIVMKFFQIMISVVVGMSAGCIPVSGFNYGAHRYDRVRELMRRLLTYEFLVGVVFLLIFEIFPVQLIKLFGNSYSQTYYDFAKVAFRIYLCAVPLDCVCKSSFIFLQSVGKPVQSTGLSLLREVVLAVPLVIILPWVFTQLFGSENGIYGILVSMPMAVVITFIVAVIIDLRMYRKLKALEGEENSIL
;
A
#
# COMPACT_ATOMS: atom_id res chain seq x y z
N MET A 1 -27.77 33.05 9.85
CA MET A 1 -27.96 32.34 8.56
C MET A 1 -26.62 32.31 7.89
N SER A 2 -25.88 31.20 8.00
CA SER A 2 -24.57 31.02 7.35
C SER A 2 -24.83 30.56 5.93
N GLU A 3 -24.31 31.29 4.95
CA GLU A 3 -24.35 30.91 3.54
C GLU A 3 -23.74 29.53 3.34
N LYS A 4 -24.57 28.57 2.92
CA LYS A 4 -24.11 27.26 2.43
C LYS A 4 -23.21 27.50 1.23
N LYS A 5 -21.89 27.36 1.39
CA LYS A 5 -20.97 27.20 0.28
C LYS A 5 -21.34 25.93 -0.49
N THR A 6 -21.88 26.10 -1.66
CA THR A 6 -22.28 25.07 -2.60
C THR A 6 -21.07 24.21 -2.95
N GLY A 7 -21.03 22.97 -2.44
CA GLY A 7 -20.06 21.94 -2.83
C GLY A 7 -19.45 21.11 -1.71
N GLU A 8 -19.62 21.44 -0.45
CA GLU A 8 -19.11 20.66 0.67
C GLU A 8 -20.11 19.57 1.06
N LEU A 9 -19.70 18.32 0.97
CA LEU A 9 -20.44 17.21 1.57
C LEU A 9 -20.29 17.35 3.10
N ASP A 10 -21.36 17.75 3.75
CA ASP A 10 -21.44 17.71 5.20
C ASP A 10 -21.23 16.26 5.69
N LEU A 11 -20.07 16.01 6.30
CA LEU A 11 -19.68 14.68 6.77
C LEU A 11 -20.59 14.17 7.89
N THR A 12 -21.37 15.06 8.54
CA THR A 12 -22.27 14.73 9.64
C THR A 12 -23.70 14.44 9.20
N SER A 13 -24.20 15.01 8.10
CA SER A 13 -25.59 14.90 7.69
C SER A 13 -25.80 14.14 6.37
N ALA A 14 -24.82 14.12 5.47
CA ALA A 14 -24.95 13.45 4.18
C ALA A 14 -25.08 11.92 4.33
N PRO A 15 -25.81 11.22 3.44
CA PRO A 15 -25.93 9.76 3.48
C PRO A 15 -24.57 9.08 3.47
N ILE A 16 -24.32 8.17 4.43
CA ILE A 16 -23.02 7.52 4.64
C ILE A 16 -22.50 6.82 3.37
N GLY A 17 -23.37 6.10 2.65
CA GLY A 17 -22.96 5.41 1.42
C GLY A 17 -22.44 6.37 0.34
N LYS A 18 -23.08 7.54 0.14
CA LYS A 18 -22.65 8.57 -0.81
C LYS A 18 -21.33 9.20 -0.37
N THR A 19 -21.21 9.53 0.92
CA THR A 19 -19.99 10.09 1.48
C THR A 19 -18.81 9.12 1.34
N MET A 20 -19.01 7.85 1.69
CA MET A 20 -18.04 6.79 1.53
C MET A 20 -17.53 6.69 0.08
N LEU A 21 -18.42 6.60 -0.90
CA LEU A 21 -18.04 6.49 -2.32
C LEU A 21 -17.29 7.72 -2.82
N ASN A 22 -17.68 8.93 -2.41
CA ASN A 22 -17.00 10.16 -2.81
C ASN A 22 -15.55 10.25 -2.31
N TYR A 23 -15.20 9.58 -1.23
CA TYR A 23 -13.84 9.50 -0.72
C TYR A 23 -13.11 8.25 -1.22
N ALA A 24 -13.79 7.10 -1.28
CA ALA A 24 -13.21 5.83 -1.69
C ALA A 24 -12.83 5.82 -3.17
N ILE A 25 -13.73 6.24 -4.08
CA ILE A 25 -13.47 6.18 -5.52
C ILE A 25 -12.21 6.95 -5.94
N PRO A 26 -12.00 8.24 -5.54
CA PRO A 26 -10.75 8.93 -5.86
C PRO A 26 -9.51 8.22 -5.29
N CYS A 27 -9.60 7.65 -4.10
CA CYS A 27 -8.49 6.93 -3.49
C CYS A 27 -8.18 5.63 -4.23
N ILE A 28 -9.20 4.85 -4.60
CA ILE A 28 -9.05 3.64 -5.41
C ILE A 28 -8.36 3.97 -6.74
N ILE A 29 -8.85 4.99 -7.45
CA ILE A 29 -8.26 5.43 -8.72
C ILE A 29 -6.79 5.81 -8.54
N SER A 30 -6.46 6.57 -7.49
CA SER A 30 -5.08 6.98 -7.20
C SER A 30 -4.15 5.79 -7.01
N LEU A 31 -4.55 4.81 -6.17
CA LEU A 31 -3.71 3.65 -5.88
C LEU A 31 -3.64 2.66 -7.03
N LEU A 32 -4.75 2.49 -7.75
CA LEU A 32 -4.79 1.62 -8.94
C LEU A 32 -3.88 2.16 -10.05
N VAL A 33 -3.95 3.47 -10.33
CA VAL A 33 -3.07 4.11 -11.32
C VAL A 33 -1.62 4.05 -10.87
N ALA A 34 -1.35 4.25 -9.57
CA ALA A 34 0.01 4.09 -9.02
C ALA A 34 0.55 2.66 -9.19
N ALA A 35 -0.28 1.63 -9.02
CA ALA A 35 0.13 0.25 -9.28
C ALA A 35 0.36 -0.01 -10.78
N LEU A 36 -0.49 0.53 -11.64
CA LEU A 36 -0.39 0.33 -13.11
C LEU A 36 0.83 1.04 -13.69
N TYR A 37 1.11 2.30 -13.29
CA TYR A 37 2.28 2.98 -13.85
C TYR A 37 3.60 2.28 -13.49
N ASN A 38 3.71 1.71 -12.28
CA ASN A 38 4.89 0.92 -11.91
C ASN A 38 5.10 -0.31 -12.83
N ILE A 39 4.00 -0.93 -13.29
CA ILE A 39 4.08 -2.04 -14.24
C ILE A 39 4.52 -1.53 -15.62
N VAL A 40 3.97 -0.40 -16.06
CA VAL A 40 4.31 0.23 -17.36
C VAL A 40 5.78 0.67 -17.40
N ASP A 41 6.27 1.28 -16.32
CA ASP A 41 7.69 1.67 -16.16
C ASP A 41 8.62 0.45 -16.33
N GLN A 42 8.31 -0.66 -15.65
CA GLN A 42 9.09 -1.90 -15.80
C GLN A 42 9.04 -2.47 -17.22
N ILE A 43 7.92 -2.32 -17.93
CA ILE A 43 7.81 -2.75 -19.35
C ILE A 43 8.73 -1.88 -20.22
N TYR A 44 8.71 -0.57 -20.06
CA TYR A 44 9.59 0.34 -20.83
C TYR A 44 11.08 0.08 -20.56
N ILE A 45 11.46 -0.14 -19.29
CA ILE A 45 12.83 -0.52 -18.94
C ILE A 45 13.21 -1.86 -19.59
N GLY A 46 12.31 -2.85 -19.55
CA GLY A 46 12.54 -4.14 -20.19
C GLY A 46 12.75 -4.04 -21.71
N TRP A 47 11.99 -3.17 -22.39
CA TRP A 47 12.13 -2.96 -23.84
C TRP A 47 13.33 -2.11 -24.22
N GLY A 48 13.66 -1.10 -23.43
CA GLY A 48 14.72 -0.13 -23.78
C GLY A 48 16.09 -0.46 -23.24
N VAL A 49 16.16 -1.16 -22.08
CA VAL A 49 17.43 -1.45 -21.39
C VAL A 49 17.70 -2.95 -21.28
N GLY A 50 16.64 -3.76 -21.25
CA GLY A 50 16.74 -5.21 -21.16
C GLY A 50 16.66 -5.78 -19.74
N ALA A 51 17.07 -7.05 -19.62
CA ALA A 51 16.96 -7.80 -18.35
C ALA A 51 17.82 -7.20 -17.23
N GLU A 52 18.99 -6.66 -17.55
CA GLU A 52 19.90 -6.01 -16.60
C GLU A 52 19.26 -4.75 -15.98
N GLY A 53 18.50 -3.99 -16.79
CA GLY A 53 17.74 -2.83 -16.31
C GLY A 53 16.65 -3.23 -15.32
N ASN A 54 15.86 -4.25 -15.64
CA ASN A 54 14.84 -4.80 -14.74
C ASN A 54 15.46 -5.40 -13.46
N GLY A 55 16.62 -6.05 -13.57
CA GLY A 55 17.39 -6.54 -12.43
C GLY A 55 17.81 -5.40 -11.51
N ALA A 56 18.30 -4.30 -12.07
CA ALA A 56 18.71 -3.12 -11.32
C ALA A 56 17.54 -2.47 -10.56
N THR A 57 16.38 -2.29 -11.19
CA THR A 57 15.19 -1.74 -10.54
C THR A 57 14.64 -2.65 -9.43
N SER A 58 14.72 -3.98 -9.63
CA SER A 58 14.31 -4.97 -8.63
C SER A 58 15.15 -4.89 -7.35
N ILE A 59 16.46 -4.61 -7.46
CA ILE A 59 17.36 -4.40 -6.32
C ILE A 59 16.96 -3.12 -5.53
N VAL A 60 16.55 -2.07 -6.24
CA VAL A 60 16.20 -0.77 -5.63
C VAL A 60 14.78 -0.75 -5.07
N PHE A 61 13.87 -1.56 -5.60
CA PHE A 61 12.45 -1.58 -5.22
C PHE A 61 12.19 -1.66 -3.70
N PRO A 62 12.82 -2.54 -2.91
CA PRO A 62 12.63 -2.60 -1.47
C PRO A 62 12.94 -1.28 -0.75
N LEU A 63 13.88 -0.50 -1.26
CA LEU A 63 14.29 0.78 -0.69
C LEU A 63 13.24 1.86 -0.91
N THR A 64 12.57 1.85 -2.06
CA THR A 64 11.43 2.73 -2.33
C THR A 64 10.21 2.36 -1.50
N VAL A 65 9.98 1.07 -1.25
CA VAL A 65 8.89 0.60 -0.37
C VAL A 65 9.14 0.99 1.08
N LEU A 66 10.39 0.99 1.57
CA LEU A 66 10.73 1.48 2.90
C LEU A 66 10.42 2.99 3.03
N ALA A 67 10.77 3.78 2.03
CA ALA A 67 10.43 5.20 2.00
C ALA A 67 8.91 5.43 1.99
N LEU A 68 8.16 4.63 1.20
CA LEU A 68 6.71 4.63 1.20
C LEU A 68 6.13 4.30 2.59
N GLY A 69 6.68 3.29 3.26
CA GLY A 69 6.25 2.90 4.60
C GLY A 69 6.37 4.03 5.61
N ILE A 70 7.50 4.75 5.61
CA ILE A 70 7.71 5.92 6.48
C ILE A 70 6.75 7.06 6.11
N ALA A 71 6.57 7.33 4.82
CA ALA A 71 5.66 8.38 4.34
C ALA A 71 4.20 8.09 4.72
N THR A 72 3.73 6.87 4.51
CA THR A 72 2.36 6.45 4.88
C THR A 72 2.16 6.39 6.38
N MET A 73 3.18 6.01 7.16
CA MET A 73 3.14 6.11 8.63
C MET A 73 2.82 7.54 9.09
N ILE A 74 3.50 8.53 8.53
CA ILE A 74 3.28 9.93 8.87
C ILE A 74 1.92 10.40 8.32
N GLY A 75 1.63 10.13 7.04
CA GLY A 75 0.46 10.62 6.34
C GLY A 75 -0.85 10.04 6.83
N ASP A 76 -0.98 8.72 6.91
CA ASP A 76 -2.22 8.06 7.37
C ASP A 76 -2.45 8.26 8.86
N GLY A 77 -1.36 8.28 9.66
CA GLY A 77 -1.43 8.60 11.07
C GLY A 77 -1.93 10.02 11.31
N ALA A 78 -1.36 11.00 10.60
CA ALA A 78 -1.80 12.39 10.66
C ALA A 78 -3.24 12.53 10.15
N CYS A 79 -3.62 11.90 9.04
CA CYS A 79 -4.96 11.91 8.49
C CYS A 79 -6.00 11.43 9.52
N SER A 80 -5.73 10.29 10.18
CA SER A 80 -6.61 9.75 11.23
C SER A 80 -6.76 10.72 12.39
N TYR A 81 -5.65 11.25 12.91
CA TYR A 81 -5.65 12.14 14.06
C TYR A 81 -6.26 13.52 13.75
N VAL A 82 -5.98 14.07 12.58
CA VAL A 82 -6.56 15.32 12.07
C VAL A 82 -8.07 15.17 11.93
N SER A 83 -8.54 14.08 11.32
CA SER A 83 -9.97 13.83 11.12
C SER A 83 -10.73 13.73 12.43
N ILE A 84 -10.19 13.02 13.43
CA ILE A 84 -10.75 12.95 14.78
C ILE A 84 -10.76 14.34 15.44
N SER A 85 -9.69 15.11 15.30
CA SER A 85 -9.58 16.45 15.88
C SER A 85 -10.57 17.44 15.26
N LEU A 86 -10.74 17.38 13.93
CA LEU A 86 -11.76 18.20 13.24
C LEU A 86 -13.17 17.82 13.67
N GLY A 87 -13.45 16.52 13.81
CA GLY A 87 -14.74 16.02 14.28
C GLY A 87 -15.07 16.46 15.70
N SER A 88 -14.09 16.48 16.61
CA SER A 88 -14.24 16.97 17.99
C SER A 88 -14.25 18.50 18.11
N GLY A 89 -14.11 19.23 17.01
CA GLY A 89 -14.08 20.70 17.01
C GLY A 89 -12.73 21.32 17.39
N ASP A 90 -11.70 20.51 17.69
CA ASP A 90 -10.36 20.99 18.07
C ASP A 90 -9.53 21.31 16.81
N LYS A 91 -9.87 22.43 16.16
CA LYS A 91 -9.19 22.87 14.95
C LYS A 91 -7.71 23.22 15.19
N ASP A 92 -7.35 23.77 16.36
CA ASP A 92 -5.95 24.11 16.66
C ASP A 92 -5.07 22.85 16.68
N ARG A 93 -5.57 21.75 17.24
CA ARG A 93 -4.90 20.45 17.23
C ARG A 93 -4.74 19.92 15.82
N ALA A 94 -5.77 20.03 14.98
CA ALA A 94 -5.71 19.61 13.57
C ALA A 94 -4.65 20.41 12.79
N HIS A 95 -4.67 21.75 12.92
CA HIS A 95 -3.71 22.65 12.25
C HIS A 95 -2.26 22.34 12.63
N ARG A 96 -2.00 22.12 13.92
CA ARG A 96 -0.65 21.78 14.42
C ARG A 96 -0.22 20.38 13.99
N THR A 97 -1.13 19.42 13.93
CA THR A 97 -0.80 18.06 13.48
C THR A 97 -0.36 18.06 12.02
N VAL A 98 -1.06 18.79 11.14
CA VAL A 98 -0.66 18.92 9.73
C VAL A 98 0.70 19.57 9.60
N GLY A 99 0.93 20.71 10.30
CA GLY A 99 2.24 21.36 10.27
C GLY A 99 3.38 20.46 10.76
N ASN A 100 3.14 19.71 11.84
CA ASN A 100 4.13 18.74 12.35
C ASN A 100 4.37 17.59 11.37
N ALA A 101 3.32 17.08 10.70
CA ALA A 101 3.45 16.03 9.69
C ALA A 101 4.26 16.51 8.47
N ILE A 102 4.05 17.74 8.02
CA ILE A 102 4.83 18.37 6.93
C ILE A 102 6.31 18.40 7.29
N VAL A 103 6.65 18.98 8.45
CA VAL A 103 8.05 19.15 8.88
C VAL A 103 8.69 17.76 9.09
N LEU A 104 8.00 16.84 9.75
CA LEU A 104 8.52 15.50 10.00
C LEU A 104 8.79 14.76 8.68
N THR A 105 7.90 14.84 7.71
CA THR A 105 8.06 14.20 6.40
C THR A 105 9.28 14.76 5.66
N ILE A 106 9.48 16.09 5.68
CA ILE A 106 10.63 16.73 5.05
C ILE A 106 11.93 16.27 5.73
N ILE A 107 11.98 16.28 7.06
CA ILE A 107 13.16 15.83 7.81
C ILE A 107 13.46 14.36 7.51
N CYS A 108 12.46 13.47 7.62
CA CYS A 108 12.65 12.05 7.34
C CYS A 108 13.08 11.81 5.88
N GLY A 109 12.51 12.55 4.93
CA GLY A 109 12.87 12.45 3.52
C GLY A 109 14.32 12.85 3.25
N ILE A 110 14.78 13.97 3.82
CA ILE A 110 16.16 14.45 3.69
C ILE A 110 17.12 13.48 4.39
N VAL A 111 16.80 13.04 5.60
CA VAL A 111 17.64 12.09 6.35
C VAL A 111 17.77 10.77 5.60
N LEU A 112 16.67 10.24 5.07
CA LEU A 112 16.68 9.00 4.32
C LEU A 112 17.46 9.15 3.00
N MET A 113 17.30 10.26 2.29
CA MET A 113 18.09 10.59 1.10
C MET A 113 19.60 10.58 1.42
N LEU A 114 20.01 11.25 2.50
CA LEU A 114 21.41 11.30 2.91
C LEU A 114 21.94 9.90 3.28
N ILE A 115 21.18 9.11 4.04
CA ILE A 115 21.52 7.72 4.35
C ILE A 115 21.70 6.90 3.07
N TYR A 116 20.80 7.03 2.11
CA TYR A 116 20.85 6.30 0.85
C TYR A 116 22.05 6.71 -0.01
N LEU A 117 22.40 7.99 -0.07
CA LEU A 117 23.55 8.46 -0.83
C LEU A 117 24.89 8.11 -0.17
N ILE A 118 25.00 8.27 1.16
CA ILE A 118 26.23 7.99 1.91
C ILE A 118 26.51 6.47 1.95
N PHE A 119 25.48 5.68 2.23
CA PHE A 119 25.62 4.23 2.38
C PHE A 119 25.13 3.45 1.14
N MET A 120 25.18 4.07 -0.04
CA MET A 120 24.66 3.47 -1.28
C MET A 120 25.21 2.08 -1.55
N THR A 121 26.52 1.91 -1.54
CA THR A 121 27.16 0.63 -1.89
C THR A 121 26.82 -0.49 -0.92
N PRO A 122 26.97 -0.33 0.42
CA PRO A 122 26.58 -1.39 1.35
C PRO A 122 25.08 -1.70 1.31
N ILE A 123 24.23 -0.70 1.14
CA ILE A 123 22.77 -0.90 1.02
C ILE A 123 22.45 -1.71 -0.22
N LEU A 124 22.94 -1.33 -1.39
CA LEU A 124 22.69 -2.08 -2.63
C LEU A 124 23.21 -3.52 -2.57
N ARG A 125 24.37 -3.76 -1.94
CA ARG A 125 24.88 -5.11 -1.71
C ARG A 125 23.94 -5.95 -0.82
N MET A 126 23.37 -5.35 0.19
CA MET A 126 22.42 -6.01 1.11
C MET A 126 21.12 -6.43 0.39
N PHE A 127 20.72 -5.70 -0.66
CA PHE A 127 19.52 -5.97 -1.44
C PHE A 127 19.78 -6.69 -2.77
N GLY A 128 21.00 -7.23 -2.98
CA GLY A 128 21.27 -8.14 -4.08
C GLY A 128 22.27 -7.66 -5.12
N ALA A 129 22.86 -6.45 -5.01
CA ALA A 129 23.95 -6.00 -5.87
C ALA A 129 25.30 -6.63 -5.46
N THR A 130 25.34 -7.95 -5.37
CA THR A 130 26.52 -8.74 -4.99
C THR A 130 27.38 -9.09 -6.19
N ASP A 131 28.53 -9.71 -5.98
CA ASP A 131 29.43 -10.11 -7.05
C ASP A 131 28.91 -11.29 -7.90
N THR A 132 27.77 -11.89 -7.48
CA THR A 132 27.04 -12.90 -8.25
C THR A 132 26.20 -12.31 -9.38
N VAL A 133 25.95 -10.99 -9.36
CA VAL A 133 25.20 -10.27 -10.39
C VAL A 133 26.16 -9.58 -11.35
N SER A 134 25.78 -9.46 -12.63
CA SER A 134 26.62 -8.83 -13.65
C SER A 134 27.05 -7.42 -13.25
N GLU A 135 28.25 -7.03 -13.66
CA GLU A 135 28.79 -5.69 -13.41
C GLU A 135 27.89 -4.60 -14.00
N LEU A 136 27.30 -4.87 -15.16
CA LEU A 136 26.34 -3.96 -15.81
C LEU A 136 25.11 -3.71 -14.95
N THR A 137 24.49 -4.76 -14.42
CA THR A 137 23.33 -4.62 -13.50
C THR A 137 23.70 -3.85 -12.23
N ARG A 138 24.90 -4.08 -11.66
CA ARG A 138 25.36 -3.31 -10.49
C ARG A 138 25.54 -1.82 -10.81
N ASN A 139 26.10 -1.51 -11.97
CA ASN A 139 26.29 -0.13 -12.41
C ASN A 139 24.94 0.55 -12.69
N TYR A 140 24.00 -0.16 -13.33
CA TYR A 140 22.64 0.31 -13.53
C TYR A 140 21.91 0.54 -12.20
N ALA A 141 22.04 -0.36 -11.26
CA ALA A 141 21.45 -0.20 -9.92
C ALA A 141 21.98 1.04 -9.19
N LYS A 142 23.30 1.32 -9.26
CA LYS A 142 23.87 2.55 -8.70
C LYS A 142 23.35 3.81 -9.36
N ARG A 143 23.32 3.84 -10.71
CA ARG A 143 22.82 4.99 -11.48
C ARG A 143 21.34 5.26 -11.19
N TYR A 144 20.52 4.21 -11.25
CA TYR A 144 19.08 4.30 -10.95
C TYR A 144 18.84 4.77 -9.51
N PHE A 145 19.53 4.14 -8.55
CA PHE A 145 19.35 4.45 -7.14
C PHE A 145 19.80 5.87 -6.77
N THR A 146 20.85 6.40 -7.40
CA THR A 146 21.29 7.79 -7.17
C THR A 146 20.16 8.79 -7.41
N TRP A 147 19.49 8.68 -8.57
CA TRP A 147 18.40 9.58 -8.92
C TRP A 147 17.15 9.34 -8.06
N ILE A 148 16.79 8.07 -7.82
CA ILE A 148 15.70 7.73 -6.92
C ILE A 148 15.95 8.30 -5.51
N ALA A 149 17.17 8.16 -4.97
CA ALA A 149 17.53 8.70 -3.65
C ALA A 149 17.35 10.22 -3.59
N ILE A 150 17.75 10.96 -4.61
CA ILE A 150 17.52 12.42 -4.72
C ILE A 150 16.02 12.73 -4.76
N GLY A 151 15.21 11.87 -5.39
CA GLY A 151 13.75 12.00 -5.46
C GLY A 151 13.01 11.67 -4.17
N ILE A 152 13.63 10.94 -3.23
CA ILE A 152 12.98 10.45 -1.99
C ILE A 152 12.25 11.56 -1.20
N PRO A 153 12.80 12.75 -0.95
CA PRO A 153 12.07 13.79 -0.22
C PRO A 153 10.77 14.20 -0.90
N PHE A 154 10.76 14.32 -2.22
CA PHE A 154 9.57 14.67 -3.00
C PHE A 154 8.56 13.53 -3.01
N TYR A 155 9.04 12.30 -3.20
CA TYR A 155 8.22 11.10 -3.13
C TYR A 155 7.51 10.96 -1.78
N MET A 156 8.27 11.00 -0.68
CA MET A 156 7.71 10.90 0.67
C MET A 156 6.74 12.03 0.96
N PHE A 157 7.05 13.25 0.52
CA PHE A 157 6.17 14.39 0.69
C PHE A 157 4.83 14.20 -0.03
N GLY A 158 4.84 13.82 -1.31
CA GLY A 158 3.63 13.54 -2.08
C GLY A 158 2.77 12.44 -1.45
N GLN A 159 3.41 11.35 -1.02
CA GLN A 159 2.73 10.21 -0.40
C GLN A 159 2.13 10.55 0.98
N ALA A 160 2.84 11.29 1.82
CA ALA A 160 2.36 11.66 3.14
C ALA A 160 1.28 12.76 3.09
N MET A 161 1.36 13.70 2.13
CA MET A 161 0.38 14.77 2.01
C MET A 161 -0.95 14.31 1.37
N ASN A 162 -0.94 13.26 0.57
CA ASN A 162 -2.15 12.74 -0.07
C ASN A 162 -3.29 12.42 0.92
N PRO A 163 -3.08 11.59 1.99
CA PRO A 163 -4.11 11.38 3.01
C PRO A 163 -4.51 12.65 3.78
N ILE A 164 -3.57 13.58 4.00
CA ILE A 164 -3.85 14.86 4.68
C ILE A 164 -4.77 15.75 3.82
N ILE A 165 -4.54 15.81 2.51
CA ILE A 165 -5.42 16.52 1.56
C ILE A 165 -6.83 15.92 1.58
N ARG A 166 -6.95 14.59 1.72
CA ARG A 166 -8.25 13.94 1.88
C ARG A 166 -8.94 14.33 3.19
N SER A 167 -8.20 14.44 4.30
CA SER A 167 -8.77 14.85 5.59
C SER A 167 -9.25 16.31 5.62
N ASP A 168 -8.71 17.16 4.74
CA ASP A 168 -9.16 18.53 4.51
C ASP A 168 -10.37 18.61 3.55
N GLY A 169 -11.06 17.49 3.27
CA GLY A 169 -12.27 17.46 2.44
C GLY A 169 -12.02 17.49 0.93
N SER A 170 -10.82 17.21 0.45
CA SER A 170 -10.48 17.33 -0.98
C SER A 170 -9.89 16.05 -1.61
N PRO A 171 -10.60 14.90 -1.55
CA PRO A 171 -10.10 13.64 -2.10
C PRO A 171 -9.85 13.69 -3.62
N ARG A 172 -10.61 14.51 -4.36
CA ARG A 172 -10.40 14.69 -5.80
C ARG A 172 -9.09 15.40 -6.12
N VAL A 173 -8.64 16.33 -5.28
CA VAL A 173 -7.35 17.00 -5.47
C VAL A 173 -6.20 16.04 -5.17
N ALA A 174 -6.31 15.24 -4.11
CA ALA A 174 -5.36 14.17 -3.82
C ALA A 174 -5.21 13.19 -4.99
N MET A 175 -6.34 12.78 -5.60
CA MET A 175 -6.35 11.96 -6.81
C MET A 175 -5.67 12.67 -7.99
N ALA A 176 -6.04 13.92 -8.26
CA ALA A 176 -5.48 14.67 -9.37
C ALA A 176 -3.96 14.85 -9.26
N ALA A 177 -3.43 15.07 -8.06
CA ALA A 177 -1.99 15.15 -7.81
C ALA A 177 -1.28 13.82 -8.16
N THR A 178 -1.80 12.69 -7.72
CA THR A 178 -1.25 11.38 -8.04
C THR A 178 -1.34 11.06 -9.52
N LEU A 179 -2.49 11.35 -10.16
CA LEU A 179 -2.70 11.13 -11.59
C LEU A 179 -1.74 11.98 -12.44
N ALA A 180 -1.57 13.26 -12.10
CA ALA A 180 -0.67 14.15 -12.83
C ALA A 180 0.78 13.63 -12.79
N GLY A 181 1.24 13.18 -11.62
CA GLY A 181 2.58 12.58 -11.49
C GLY A 181 2.72 11.29 -12.28
N ALA A 182 1.72 10.40 -12.22
CA ALA A 182 1.74 9.13 -12.95
C ALA A 182 1.70 9.33 -14.47
N ILE A 183 0.86 10.23 -14.97
CA ILE A 183 0.76 10.56 -16.40
C ILE A 183 2.08 11.17 -16.89
N ALA A 184 2.66 12.09 -16.10
CA ALA A 184 3.95 12.67 -16.44
C ALA A 184 5.05 11.61 -16.54
N ASN A 185 5.11 10.67 -15.60
CA ASN A 185 6.06 9.56 -15.65
C ASN A 185 5.86 8.71 -16.91
N ILE A 186 4.62 8.23 -17.19
CA ILE A 186 4.31 7.41 -18.37
C ILE A 186 4.71 8.10 -19.69
N ILE A 187 4.61 9.44 -19.76
CA ILE A 187 5.00 10.19 -20.96
C ILE A 187 6.52 10.40 -21.00
N LEU A 188 7.16 10.67 -19.88
CA LEU A 188 8.59 10.99 -19.82
C LEU A 188 9.46 9.74 -19.92
N ASP A 189 9.02 8.57 -19.46
CA ASP A 189 9.77 7.31 -19.55
C ASP A 189 10.19 6.97 -20.98
N PRO A 190 9.27 6.87 -21.97
CA PRO A 190 9.69 6.55 -23.33
C PRO A 190 10.55 7.64 -23.96
N VAL A 191 10.34 8.90 -23.60
CA VAL A 191 11.20 10.02 -24.08
C VAL A 191 12.62 9.84 -23.53
N ALA A 192 12.77 9.61 -22.24
CA ALA A 192 14.08 9.49 -21.61
C ALA A 192 14.81 8.18 -22.02
N ILE A 193 14.09 7.07 -22.11
CA ILE A 193 14.69 5.77 -22.43
C ILE A 193 14.99 5.63 -23.92
N PHE A 194 14.01 5.90 -24.82
CA PHE A 194 14.12 5.58 -26.25
C PHE A 194 14.66 6.76 -27.09
N ILE A 195 14.27 8.02 -26.75
CA ILE A 195 14.68 9.20 -27.53
C ILE A 195 16.02 9.72 -27.02
N LEU A 196 16.14 10.01 -25.72
CA LEU A 196 17.35 10.53 -25.11
C LEU A 196 18.42 9.44 -24.84
N LYS A 197 18.04 8.15 -24.87
CA LYS A 197 18.90 6.99 -24.63
C LYS A 197 19.67 7.06 -23.29
N TRP A 198 18.96 7.51 -22.23
CA TRP A 198 19.54 7.62 -20.89
C TRP A 198 19.50 6.31 -20.08
N ASP A 199 19.19 5.19 -20.73
CA ASP A 199 19.10 3.86 -20.10
C ASP A 199 18.20 3.87 -18.85
N VAL A 200 18.58 3.13 -17.80
CA VAL A 200 17.87 3.11 -16.49
C VAL A 200 17.85 4.48 -15.79
N MET A 201 18.83 5.34 -16.08
CA MET A 201 18.85 6.70 -15.52
C MET A 201 17.66 7.50 -16.02
N GLY A 202 17.28 7.31 -17.30
CA GLY A 202 16.11 7.96 -17.90
C GLY A 202 14.83 7.64 -17.15
N ALA A 203 14.59 6.36 -16.87
CA ALA A 203 13.44 5.91 -16.07
C ALA A 203 13.46 6.52 -14.67
N ALA A 204 14.60 6.54 -13.98
CA ALA A 204 14.71 7.15 -12.66
C ALA A 204 14.38 8.65 -12.69
N VAL A 205 14.91 9.38 -13.66
CA VAL A 205 14.65 10.84 -13.81
C VAL A 205 13.18 11.09 -14.12
N ALA A 206 12.55 10.32 -15.00
CA ALA A 206 11.13 10.44 -15.32
C ALA A 206 10.25 10.16 -14.07
N THR A 207 10.61 9.12 -13.30
CA THR A 207 9.94 8.81 -12.03
C THR A 207 10.05 9.96 -11.03
N VAL A 208 11.25 10.51 -10.85
CA VAL A 208 11.48 11.66 -9.96
C VAL A 208 10.71 12.90 -10.44
N ALA A 209 10.67 13.15 -11.74
CA ALA A 209 9.89 14.27 -12.31
C ALA A 209 8.39 14.14 -11.96
N GLY A 210 7.82 12.93 -12.09
CA GLY A 210 6.44 12.65 -11.68
C GLY A 210 6.21 12.88 -10.17
N GLN A 211 7.17 12.47 -9.33
CA GLN A 211 7.13 12.68 -7.88
C GLN A 211 7.20 14.17 -7.52
N VAL A 212 8.03 14.93 -8.20
CA VAL A 212 8.13 16.41 -8.04
C VAL A 212 6.82 17.08 -8.41
N ILE A 213 6.19 16.69 -9.52
CA ILE A 213 4.88 17.23 -9.93
C ILE A 213 3.82 16.95 -8.85
N THR A 214 3.75 15.72 -8.35
CA THR A 214 2.84 15.36 -7.25
C THR A 214 3.11 16.21 -6.00
N ALA A 215 4.38 16.41 -5.63
CA ALA A 215 4.77 17.21 -4.49
C ALA A 215 4.40 18.68 -4.67
N VAL A 216 4.64 19.27 -5.84
CA VAL A 216 4.29 20.65 -6.16
C VAL A 216 2.79 20.89 -6.08
N ILE A 217 1.97 20.02 -6.68
CA ILE A 217 0.51 20.12 -6.59
C ILE A 217 0.05 20.04 -5.13
N SER A 218 0.64 19.15 -4.35
CA SER A 218 0.36 19.02 -2.92
C SER A 218 0.73 20.29 -2.15
N ILE A 219 1.89 20.88 -2.41
CA ILE A 219 2.32 22.15 -1.79
C ILE A 219 1.35 23.28 -2.14
N VAL A 220 0.99 23.42 -3.42
CA VAL A 220 0.04 24.45 -3.87
C VAL A 220 -1.31 24.30 -3.16
N TYR A 221 -1.78 23.07 -2.98
CA TYR A 221 -3.00 22.84 -2.23
C TYR A 221 -2.85 23.18 -0.75
N LEU A 222 -1.76 22.79 -0.08
CA LEU A 222 -1.50 23.09 1.32
C LEU A 222 -1.49 24.59 1.63
N CYS A 223 -1.11 25.42 0.66
CA CYS A 223 -1.21 26.90 0.77
C CYS A 223 -2.66 27.42 0.73
N LYS A 224 -3.62 26.60 0.29
CA LYS A 224 -5.03 26.98 0.07
C LYS A 224 -6.00 25.96 0.66
N MET A 225 -5.65 25.32 1.79
CA MET A 225 -6.49 24.33 2.45
C MET A 225 -7.85 24.93 2.84
N LYS A 226 -8.87 24.08 2.89
CA LYS A 226 -10.25 24.53 3.11
C LYS A 226 -10.60 24.67 4.59
N GLU A 227 -10.36 23.59 5.37
CA GLU A 227 -10.72 23.50 6.79
C GLU A 227 -9.52 23.80 7.70
N ILE A 228 -8.32 23.63 7.18
CA ILE A 228 -7.07 23.72 7.94
C ILE A 228 -6.33 24.98 7.56
N THR A 229 -5.99 25.80 8.56
CA THR A 229 -5.21 27.03 8.37
C THR A 229 -3.82 26.86 8.95
N LEU A 230 -2.79 26.86 8.11
CA LEU A 230 -1.41 26.72 8.57
C LEU A 230 -0.85 28.08 9.01
N SER A 231 -0.38 28.15 10.24
CA SER A 231 0.31 29.30 10.81
C SER A 231 1.76 28.93 11.16
N LYS A 232 2.63 29.93 11.41
CA LYS A 232 4.01 29.68 11.83
C LYS A 232 4.12 28.78 13.07
N ILE A 233 3.11 28.79 13.95
CA ILE A 233 3.06 27.95 15.17
C ILE A 233 2.78 26.49 14.82
N SER A 234 2.05 26.22 13.73
CA SER A 234 1.73 24.86 13.28
C SER A 234 2.99 24.05 12.92
N PHE A 235 4.03 24.71 12.45
CA PHE A 235 5.31 24.09 12.05
C PHE A 235 6.26 23.81 13.22
N LYS A 236 5.94 24.27 14.43
CA LYS A 236 6.76 23.95 15.61
C LYS A 236 6.52 22.50 16.02
N LEU A 237 7.55 21.67 15.90
CA LEU A 237 7.49 20.26 16.28
C LEU A 237 7.13 20.12 17.77
N LYS A 238 6.11 19.32 18.04
CA LYS A 238 5.67 18.94 19.39
C LYS A 238 5.68 17.43 19.54
N ALA A 239 6.57 16.91 20.38
CA ALA A 239 6.67 15.47 20.66
C ALA A 239 5.34 14.86 21.14
N SER A 240 4.53 15.62 21.88
CA SER A 240 3.20 15.18 22.34
C SER A 240 2.24 14.88 21.17
N LEU A 241 2.26 15.69 20.10
CA LEU A 241 1.45 15.44 18.91
C LEU A 241 1.96 14.23 18.14
N MET A 242 3.29 14.13 17.95
CA MET A 242 3.90 12.99 17.26
C MET A 242 3.60 11.67 17.96
N LYS A 243 3.64 11.62 19.30
CA LYS A 243 3.26 10.44 20.09
C LYS A 243 1.80 10.02 19.90
N ASN A 244 0.93 10.89 19.44
CA ASN A 244 -0.47 10.59 19.22
C ASN A 244 -0.75 10.10 17.78
N PHE A 245 -0.13 10.71 16.75
CA PHE A 245 -0.46 10.35 15.38
C PHE A 245 0.48 9.28 14.78
N ILE A 246 1.77 9.20 15.17
CA ILE A 246 2.69 8.19 14.64
C ILE A 246 2.21 6.76 14.95
N PRO A 247 1.78 6.42 16.18
CA PRO A 247 1.26 5.08 16.46
C PRO A 247 0.04 4.70 15.60
N LEU A 248 -0.80 5.66 15.23
CA LEU A 248 -1.92 5.42 14.32
C LEU A 248 -1.45 5.01 12.92
N GLY A 249 -0.38 5.63 12.43
CA GLY A 249 0.19 5.30 11.13
C GLY A 249 1.12 4.09 11.12
N PHE A 250 1.50 3.57 12.27
CA PHE A 250 2.45 2.46 12.36
C PHE A 250 1.94 1.18 11.67
N THR A 251 0.63 0.99 11.63
CA THR A 251 -0.02 -0.09 10.86
C THR A 251 0.32 0.00 9.37
N SER A 252 0.27 1.20 8.80
CA SER A 252 0.60 1.44 7.38
C SER A 252 2.08 1.13 7.11
N PHE A 253 2.99 1.54 8.02
CA PHE A 253 4.41 1.18 7.94
C PHE A 253 4.63 -0.33 7.96
N LEU A 254 4.02 -1.02 8.91
CA LEU A 254 4.13 -2.49 9.01
C LEU A 254 3.65 -3.19 7.75
N SER A 255 2.55 -2.75 7.16
CA SER A 255 2.03 -3.33 5.92
C SER A 255 3.03 -3.21 4.77
N GLN A 256 3.73 -2.07 4.63
CA GLN A 256 4.75 -1.89 3.59
C GLN A 256 6.03 -2.69 3.89
N PHE A 257 6.49 -2.65 5.14
CA PHE A 257 7.68 -3.41 5.56
C PHE A 257 7.48 -4.93 5.38
N SER A 258 6.32 -5.44 5.77
CA SER A 258 5.98 -6.85 5.61
C SER A 258 5.89 -7.29 4.17
N LEU A 259 5.44 -6.41 3.26
CA LEU A 259 5.41 -6.72 1.83
C LEU A 259 6.80 -7.10 1.34
N VAL A 260 7.81 -6.29 1.67
CA VAL A 260 9.22 -6.57 1.28
C VAL A 260 9.71 -7.88 1.89
N LEU A 261 9.44 -8.09 3.18
CA LEU A 261 9.89 -9.29 3.89
C LEU A 261 9.21 -10.56 3.33
N SER A 262 7.90 -10.48 3.08
CA SER A 262 7.13 -11.59 2.50
C SER A 262 7.56 -11.91 1.08
N MET A 263 7.83 -10.89 0.25
CA MET A 263 8.34 -11.10 -1.12
C MET A 263 9.71 -11.79 -1.10
N ALA A 264 10.61 -11.36 -0.22
CA ALA A 264 11.93 -11.99 -0.10
C ALA A 264 11.83 -13.46 0.35
N ALA A 265 11.01 -13.73 1.38
CA ALA A 265 10.76 -15.09 1.85
C ALA A 265 10.11 -15.96 0.76
N MET A 266 9.08 -15.42 0.09
CA MET A 266 8.38 -16.10 -1.00
C MET A 266 9.34 -16.48 -2.13
N ASN A 267 10.13 -15.53 -2.65
CA ASN A 267 11.05 -15.76 -3.76
C ASN A 267 12.07 -16.84 -3.41
N ASN A 268 12.66 -16.80 -2.21
CA ASN A 268 13.60 -17.82 -1.76
C ASN A 268 12.96 -19.21 -1.65
N MET A 269 11.77 -19.29 -1.11
CA MET A 269 11.08 -20.59 -0.95
C MET A 269 10.58 -21.12 -2.30
N VAL A 270 10.04 -20.27 -3.18
CA VAL A 270 9.60 -20.67 -4.52
C VAL A 270 10.78 -21.14 -5.37
N SER A 271 11.93 -20.46 -5.31
CA SER A 271 13.14 -20.91 -6.00
C SER A 271 13.56 -22.31 -5.52
N LYS A 272 13.62 -22.53 -4.21
CA LYS A 272 14.07 -23.80 -3.63
C LYS A 272 13.10 -24.95 -3.90
N TYR A 273 11.83 -24.81 -3.53
CA TYR A 273 10.84 -25.88 -3.64
C TYR A 273 10.20 -25.97 -5.02
N GLY A 274 10.23 -24.89 -5.80
CA GLY A 274 9.84 -24.90 -7.20
C GLY A 274 10.72 -25.79 -8.06
N ALA A 275 12.03 -25.74 -7.85
CA ALA A 275 12.98 -26.62 -8.53
C ALA A 275 12.79 -28.12 -8.23
N LEU A 276 12.31 -28.43 -7.00
CA LEU A 276 12.03 -29.79 -6.58
C LEU A 276 10.64 -30.29 -7.01
N SER A 277 9.77 -29.40 -7.46
CA SER A 277 8.39 -29.72 -7.83
C SER A 277 8.28 -30.30 -9.23
N ARG A 278 7.17 -30.99 -9.51
CA ARG A 278 6.83 -31.47 -10.87
C ARG A 278 6.68 -30.34 -11.90
N PHE A 279 6.65 -29.07 -11.48
CA PHE A 279 6.55 -27.88 -12.32
C PHE A 279 7.91 -27.24 -12.59
N GLY A 280 8.99 -27.76 -11.98
CA GLY A 280 10.36 -27.30 -12.21
C GLY A 280 10.92 -27.87 -13.51
N GLU A 281 10.75 -27.16 -14.63
CA GLU A 281 11.28 -27.59 -15.92
C GLU A 281 12.81 -27.56 -15.90
N GLY A 282 13.45 -28.69 -16.30
CA GLY A 282 14.92 -28.83 -16.28
C GLY A 282 15.52 -28.81 -14.87
N GLY A 283 14.75 -29.03 -13.80
CA GLY A 283 15.23 -28.98 -12.41
C GLY A 283 15.48 -27.56 -11.90
N THR A 284 14.94 -26.54 -12.56
CA THR A 284 14.99 -25.13 -12.14
C THR A 284 13.67 -24.67 -11.56
N GLY A 285 13.70 -23.64 -10.69
CA GLY A 285 12.50 -23.01 -10.14
C GLY A 285 11.94 -21.87 -11.00
N ASP A 286 12.41 -21.71 -12.24
CA ASP A 286 12.11 -20.55 -13.06
C ASP A 286 10.63 -20.46 -13.43
N THR A 287 10.02 -21.56 -13.87
CA THR A 287 8.58 -21.63 -14.19
C THR A 287 7.69 -21.29 -12.98
N PRO A 288 7.85 -21.94 -11.80
CA PRO A 288 7.13 -21.56 -10.61
C PRO A 288 7.34 -20.11 -10.18
N MET A 289 8.57 -19.59 -10.26
CA MET A 289 8.90 -18.23 -9.87
C MET A 289 8.22 -17.20 -10.79
N ALA A 290 8.24 -17.42 -12.11
CA ALA A 290 7.59 -16.54 -13.07
C ALA A 290 6.07 -16.51 -12.87
N VAL A 291 5.44 -17.67 -12.67
CA VAL A 291 3.99 -17.74 -12.39
C VAL A 291 3.63 -17.03 -11.10
N VAL A 292 4.32 -17.31 -9.99
CA VAL A 292 4.09 -16.65 -8.71
C VAL A 292 4.27 -15.13 -8.82
N GLY A 293 5.28 -14.69 -9.58
CA GLY A 293 5.48 -13.26 -9.86
C GLY A 293 4.28 -12.59 -10.52
N ILE A 294 3.63 -13.27 -11.48
CA ILE A 294 2.40 -12.77 -12.12
C ILE A 294 1.22 -12.78 -11.14
N VAL A 295 1.03 -13.86 -10.38
CA VAL A 295 -0.01 -13.95 -9.34
C VAL A 295 0.10 -12.79 -8.34
N MET A 296 1.33 -12.47 -7.90
CA MET A 296 1.59 -11.35 -6.99
C MET A 296 1.25 -9.99 -7.60
N LYS A 297 1.43 -9.78 -8.91
CA LYS A 297 1.01 -8.54 -9.59
C LYS A 297 -0.52 -8.38 -9.57
N PHE A 298 -1.26 -9.44 -9.84
CA PHE A 298 -2.73 -9.40 -9.73
C PHE A 298 -3.20 -9.19 -8.30
N PHE A 299 -2.55 -9.83 -7.33
CA PHE A 299 -2.79 -9.60 -5.92
C PHE A 299 -2.55 -8.12 -5.55
N GLN A 300 -1.49 -7.49 -6.04
CA GLN A 300 -1.18 -6.08 -5.79
C GLN A 300 -2.23 -5.14 -6.40
N ILE A 301 -2.75 -5.43 -7.60
CA ILE A 301 -3.84 -4.67 -8.20
C ILE A 301 -5.10 -4.76 -7.31
N MET A 302 -5.46 -5.95 -6.86
CA MET A 302 -6.59 -6.17 -5.95
C MET A 302 -6.40 -5.42 -4.63
N ILE A 303 -5.23 -5.53 -3.99
CA ILE A 303 -4.92 -4.81 -2.74
C ILE A 303 -5.00 -3.29 -2.93
N SER A 304 -4.63 -2.77 -4.09
CA SER A 304 -4.76 -1.33 -4.38
C SER A 304 -6.21 -0.86 -4.34
N VAL A 305 -7.16 -1.68 -4.81
CA VAL A 305 -8.59 -1.39 -4.72
C VAL A 305 -9.07 -1.43 -3.26
N VAL A 306 -8.71 -2.48 -2.53
CA VAL A 306 -9.09 -2.70 -1.13
C VAL A 306 -8.54 -1.59 -0.22
N VAL A 307 -7.24 -1.35 -0.26
CA VAL A 307 -6.61 -0.27 0.51
C VAL A 307 -7.16 1.10 0.09
N GLY A 308 -7.42 1.30 -1.22
CA GLY A 308 -8.02 2.52 -1.73
C GLY A 308 -9.40 2.81 -1.14
N MET A 309 -10.26 1.81 -1.04
CA MET A 309 -11.58 1.94 -0.45
C MET A 309 -11.49 2.24 1.07
N SER A 310 -10.70 1.47 1.78
CA SER A 310 -10.55 1.60 3.23
C SER A 310 -9.83 2.88 3.64
N ALA A 311 -8.69 3.22 3.01
CA ALA A 311 -7.94 4.43 3.30
C ALA A 311 -8.67 5.71 2.85
N GLY A 312 -9.49 5.62 1.79
CA GLY A 312 -10.40 6.68 1.41
C GLY A 312 -11.42 7.01 2.50
N CYS A 313 -11.84 6.02 3.28
CA CYS A 313 -12.81 6.18 4.36
C CYS A 313 -12.21 6.71 5.69
N ILE A 314 -10.87 6.77 5.84
CA ILE A 314 -10.23 7.27 7.08
C ILE A 314 -10.77 8.64 7.49
N PRO A 315 -10.85 9.67 6.61
CA PRO A 315 -11.40 10.97 6.99
C PRO A 315 -12.84 10.90 7.47
N VAL A 316 -13.67 10.08 6.83
CA VAL A 316 -15.10 9.97 7.15
C VAL A 316 -15.31 9.29 8.50
N SER A 317 -14.63 8.17 8.76
CA SER A 317 -14.74 7.45 10.04
C SER A 317 -14.13 8.24 11.19
N GLY A 318 -12.94 8.82 11.00
CA GLY A 318 -12.27 9.62 12.02
C GLY A 318 -13.05 10.86 12.41
N PHE A 319 -13.59 11.60 11.43
CA PHE A 319 -14.40 12.78 11.68
C PHE A 319 -15.68 12.45 12.47
N ASN A 320 -16.46 11.45 12.02
CA ASN A 320 -17.68 11.05 12.70
C ASN A 320 -17.40 10.48 14.12
N TYR A 321 -16.27 9.78 14.30
CA TYR A 321 -15.85 9.29 15.60
C TYR A 321 -15.49 10.46 16.54
N GLY A 322 -14.75 11.45 16.06
CA GLY A 322 -14.42 12.66 16.80
C GLY A 322 -15.64 13.54 17.14
N ALA A 323 -16.65 13.56 16.25
CA ALA A 323 -17.91 14.25 16.44
C ALA A 323 -18.93 13.48 17.30
N HIS A 324 -18.51 12.36 17.91
CA HIS A 324 -19.34 11.46 18.70
C HIS A 324 -20.54 10.82 17.96
N ARG A 325 -20.62 10.93 16.63
CA ARG A 325 -21.67 10.32 15.80
C ARG A 325 -21.42 8.82 15.61
N TYR A 326 -21.53 8.06 16.70
CA TYR A 326 -21.26 6.62 16.74
C TYR A 326 -22.22 5.79 15.89
N ASP A 327 -23.45 6.26 15.71
CA ASP A 327 -24.45 5.74 14.77
C ASP A 327 -23.86 5.62 13.35
N ARG A 328 -23.26 6.71 12.87
CA ARG A 328 -22.68 6.83 11.53
C ARG A 328 -21.39 6.02 11.38
N VAL A 329 -20.54 6.02 12.41
CA VAL A 329 -19.30 5.21 12.44
C VAL A 329 -19.64 3.72 12.33
N ARG A 330 -20.67 3.26 13.05
CA ARG A 330 -21.15 1.88 13.03
C ARG A 330 -21.72 1.51 11.66
N GLU A 331 -22.54 2.39 11.06
CA GLU A 331 -23.07 2.19 9.72
C GLU A 331 -21.94 2.13 8.66
N LEU A 332 -20.96 3.05 8.74
CA LEU A 332 -19.80 3.06 7.85
C LEU A 332 -18.99 1.76 7.96
N MET A 333 -18.69 1.31 9.19
CA MET A 333 -17.98 0.06 9.45
C MET A 333 -18.70 -1.12 8.78
N ARG A 334 -20.00 -1.26 9.00
CA ARG A 334 -20.79 -2.36 8.41
C ARG A 334 -20.75 -2.31 6.89
N ARG A 335 -20.99 -1.14 6.28
CA ARG A 335 -20.98 -0.98 4.82
C ARG A 335 -19.59 -1.23 4.23
N LEU A 336 -18.55 -0.69 4.85
CA LEU A 336 -17.17 -0.85 4.42
C LEU A 336 -16.79 -2.34 4.39
N LEU A 337 -16.94 -3.05 5.50
CA LEU A 337 -16.60 -4.48 5.58
C LEU A 337 -17.43 -5.33 4.60
N THR A 338 -18.71 -5.00 4.41
CA THR A 338 -19.57 -5.70 3.46
C THR A 338 -19.10 -5.46 2.01
N TYR A 339 -18.81 -4.22 1.63
CA TYR A 339 -18.35 -3.92 0.27
C TYR A 339 -16.98 -4.50 0.00
N GLU A 340 -16.07 -4.49 0.97
CA GLU A 340 -14.76 -5.13 0.85
C GLU A 340 -14.88 -6.64 0.65
N PHE A 341 -15.77 -7.29 1.40
CA PHE A 341 -16.05 -8.71 1.19
C PHE A 341 -16.59 -8.98 -0.21
N LEU A 342 -17.55 -8.18 -0.68
CA LEU A 342 -18.13 -8.32 -2.03
C LEU A 342 -17.09 -8.09 -3.13
N VAL A 343 -16.26 -7.08 -2.99
CA VAL A 343 -15.12 -6.82 -3.91
C VAL A 343 -14.18 -8.02 -3.91
N GLY A 344 -13.85 -8.55 -2.74
CA GLY A 344 -13.05 -9.76 -2.62
C GLY A 344 -13.67 -10.98 -3.32
N VAL A 345 -14.99 -11.17 -3.21
CA VAL A 345 -15.70 -12.24 -3.92
C VAL A 345 -15.61 -12.05 -5.43
N VAL A 346 -15.77 -10.83 -5.93
CA VAL A 346 -15.62 -10.53 -7.37
C VAL A 346 -14.21 -10.89 -7.85
N PHE A 347 -13.17 -10.48 -7.14
CA PHE A 347 -11.80 -10.83 -7.50
C PHE A 347 -11.55 -12.34 -7.41
N LEU A 348 -12.07 -13.01 -6.37
CA LEU A 348 -11.98 -14.46 -6.26
C LEU A 348 -12.57 -15.15 -7.48
N LEU A 349 -13.78 -14.76 -7.90
CA LEU A 349 -14.42 -15.32 -9.09
C LEU A 349 -13.58 -15.09 -10.35
N ILE A 350 -12.98 -13.91 -10.52
CA ILE A 350 -12.08 -13.62 -11.64
C ILE A 350 -10.87 -14.55 -11.61
N PHE A 351 -10.24 -14.75 -10.46
CA PHE A 351 -9.05 -15.59 -10.31
C PHE A 351 -9.33 -17.09 -10.45
N GLU A 352 -10.51 -17.55 -10.04
CA GLU A 352 -10.92 -18.95 -10.17
C GLU A 352 -11.37 -19.32 -11.60
N ILE A 353 -12.10 -18.41 -12.25
CA ILE A 353 -12.70 -18.68 -13.58
C ILE A 353 -11.69 -18.42 -14.71
N PHE A 354 -10.87 -17.37 -14.58
CA PHE A 354 -10.02 -16.88 -15.67
C PHE A 354 -8.48 -16.96 -15.43
N PRO A 355 -7.93 -17.93 -14.68
CA PRO A 355 -6.49 -17.93 -14.36
C PRO A 355 -5.61 -17.98 -15.60
N VAL A 356 -5.98 -18.77 -16.61
CA VAL A 356 -5.21 -18.92 -17.87
C VAL A 356 -5.26 -17.64 -18.70
N GLN A 357 -6.42 -17.01 -18.78
CA GLN A 357 -6.60 -15.75 -19.51
C GLN A 357 -5.76 -14.63 -18.89
N LEU A 358 -5.72 -14.55 -17.56
CA LEU A 358 -4.90 -13.59 -16.83
C LEU A 358 -3.41 -13.78 -17.12
N ILE A 359 -2.93 -15.01 -17.16
CA ILE A 359 -1.53 -15.31 -17.53
C ILE A 359 -1.24 -14.90 -18.98
N LYS A 360 -2.18 -15.15 -19.90
CA LYS A 360 -2.01 -14.79 -21.32
C LYS A 360 -1.87 -13.29 -21.56
N LEU A 361 -2.28 -12.44 -20.64
CA LEU A 361 -2.01 -10.99 -20.72
C LEU A 361 -0.52 -10.66 -20.64
N PHE A 362 0.30 -11.56 -20.08
CA PHE A 362 1.77 -11.39 -19.97
C PHE A 362 2.53 -12.12 -21.06
N GLY A 363 1.89 -12.99 -21.85
CA GLY A 363 2.51 -13.70 -22.96
C GLY A 363 1.68 -14.91 -23.41
N ASN A 364 1.82 -15.29 -24.69
CA ASN A 364 1.00 -16.36 -25.29
C ASN A 364 1.79 -17.66 -25.57
N SER A 365 3.12 -17.65 -25.37
CA SER A 365 4.02 -18.76 -25.77
C SER A 365 4.63 -19.44 -24.56
N TYR A 366 3.78 -19.88 -23.62
CA TYR A 366 4.23 -20.62 -22.44
C TYR A 366 4.00 -22.13 -22.62
N SER A 367 4.76 -22.95 -21.87
CA SER A 367 4.59 -24.40 -21.82
C SER A 367 3.25 -24.81 -21.17
N GLN A 368 2.80 -26.05 -21.44
CA GLN A 368 1.62 -26.58 -20.80
C GLN A 368 1.79 -26.67 -19.26
N THR A 369 2.99 -27.04 -18.81
CA THR A 369 3.37 -27.07 -17.39
C THR A 369 3.18 -25.70 -16.73
N TYR A 370 3.54 -24.63 -17.44
CA TYR A 370 3.36 -23.25 -16.97
C TYR A 370 1.87 -22.93 -16.71
N TYR A 371 0.99 -23.25 -17.67
CA TYR A 371 -0.44 -23.01 -17.52
C TYR A 371 -1.08 -23.87 -16.41
N ASP A 372 -0.64 -25.13 -16.26
CA ASP A 372 -1.15 -26.03 -15.24
C ASP A 372 -0.75 -25.55 -13.84
N PHE A 373 0.50 -25.11 -13.67
CA PHE A 373 0.93 -24.50 -12.41
C PHE A 373 0.21 -23.16 -12.14
N ALA A 374 -0.02 -22.35 -13.16
CA ALA A 374 -0.75 -21.09 -13.02
C ALA A 374 -2.17 -21.30 -12.47
N LYS A 375 -2.92 -22.29 -13.01
CA LYS A 375 -4.24 -22.62 -12.49
C LYS A 375 -4.20 -22.99 -11.00
N VAL A 376 -3.22 -23.78 -10.60
CA VAL A 376 -3.03 -24.20 -9.23
C VAL A 376 -2.66 -23.01 -8.34
N ALA A 377 -1.70 -22.19 -8.79
CA ALA A 377 -1.22 -21.04 -8.03
C ALA A 377 -2.32 -20.00 -7.78
N PHE A 378 -3.08 -19.60 -8.83
CA PHE A 378 -4.19 -18.68 -8.68
C PHE A 378 -5.25 -19.20 -7.71
N ARG A 379 -5.67 -20.46 -7.89
CA ARG A 379 -6.76 -21.06 -7.10
C ARG A 379 -6.38 -21.28 -5.64
N ILE A 380 -5.19 -21.77 -5.35
CA ILE A 380 -4.79 -22.03 -3.96
C ILE A 380 -4.38 -20.75 -3.26
N TYR A 381 -3.48 -19.95 -3.86
CA TYR A 381 -2.92 -18.79 -3.19
C TYR A 381 -3.95 -17.69 -2.95
N LEU A 382 -4.92 -17.52 -3.85
CA LEU A 382 -5.90 -16.44 -3.81
C LEU A 382 -7.30 -16.88 -3.32
N CYS A 383 -7.48 -18.15 -2.87
CA CYS A 383 -8.80 -18.65 -2.43
C CYS A 383 -9.38 -17.88 -1.23
N ALA A 384 -8.56 -17.31 -0.36
CA ALA A 384 -8.98 -16.57 0.82
C ALA A 384 -9.07 -15.04 0.61
N VAL A 385 -8.99 -14.56 -0.62
CA VAL A 385 -9.05 -13.12 -0.96
C VAL A 385 -10.22 -12.38 -0.33
N PRO A 386 -11.48 -12.88 -0.30
CA PRO A 386 -12.59 -12.16 0.34
C PRO A 386 -12.36 -11.92 1.84
N LEU A 387 -11.72 -12.87 2.52
CA LEU A 387 -11.38 -12.75 3.95
C LEU A 387 -10.22 -11.77 4.16
N ASP A 388 -9.24 -11.75 3.24
CA ASP A 388 -8.12 -10.82 3.28
C ASP A 388 -8.56 -9.36 3.10
N CYS A 389 -9.51 -9.12 2.20
CA CYS A 389 -10.11 -7.80 2.02
C CYS A 389 -10.71 -7.27 3.32
N VAL A 390 -11.48 -8.11 4.03
CA VAL A 390 -12.05 -7.75 5.34
C VAL A 390 -10.96 -7.49 6.38
N CYS A 391 -9.93 -8.35 6.46
CA CYS A 391 -8.82 -8.15 7.39
C CYS A 391 -8.11 -6.81 7.17
N LYS A 392 -7.76 -6.49 5.92
CA LYS A 392 -7.11 -5.21 5.57
C LYS A 392 -7.97 -4.02 5.93
N SER A 393 -9.27 -4.10 5.62
CA SER A 393 -10.24 -3.06 5.93
C SER A 393 -10.37 -2.85 7.44
N SER A 394 -10.39 -3.93 8.23
CA SER A 394 -10.42 -3.87 9.70
C SER A 394 -9.20 -3.15 10.28
N PHE A 395 -7.98 -3.40 9.77
CA PHE A 395 -6.78 -2.71 10.22
C PHE A 395 -6.91 -1.19 10.04
N ILE A 396 -7.30 -0.77 8.83
CA ILE A 396 -7.38 0.64 8.44
C ILE A 396 -8.55 1.32 9.18
N PHE A 397 -9.68 0.62 9.35
CA PHE A 397 -10.80 1.15 10.12
C PHE A 397 -10.43 1.38 11.59
N LEU A 398 -9.80 0.42 12.26
CA LEU A 398 -9.34 0.58 13.66
C LEU A 398 -8.33 1.73 13.81
N GLN A 399 -7.45 1.91 12.83
CA GLN A 399 -6.53 3.05 12.74
C GLN A 399 -7.31 4.37 12.68
N SER A 400 -8.34 4.45 11.84
CA SER A 400 -9.11 5.66 11.60
C SER A 400 -9.93 6.13 12.81
N VAL A 401 -10.36 5.21 13.67
CA VAL A 401 -11.10 5.52 14.90
C VAL A 401 -10.20 5.62 16.15
N GLY A 402 -8.90 5.81 15.96
CA GLY A 402 -7.98 6.06 17.05
C GLY A 402 -7.66 4.84 17.94
N LYS A 403 -7.64 3.63 17.37
CA LYS A 403 -7.31 2.37 18.08
C LYS A 403 -5.98 1.76 17.58
N PRO A 404 -4.82 2.44 17.78
CA PRO A 404 -3.54 2.03 17.20
C PRO A 404 -3.09 0.65 17.68
N VAL A 405 -3.27 0.31 18.95
CA VAL A 405 -2.83 -0.98 19.49
C VAL A 405 -3.56 -2.16 18.83
N GLN A 406 -4.88 -2.03 18.62
CA GLN A 406 -5.67 -3.09 17.98
C GLN A 406 -5.36 -3.19 16.50
N SER A 407 -5.26 -2.07 15.81
CA SER A 407 -4.89 -1.99 14.40
C SER A 407 -3.50 -2.58 14.15
N THR A 408 -2.49 -2.12 14.88
CA THR A 408 -1.11 -2.59 14.77
C THR A 408 -0.98 -4.06 15.18
N GLY A 409 -1.64 -4.48 16.26
CA GLY A 409 -1.61 -5.87 16.70
C GLY A 409 -2.18 -6.85 15.67
N LEU A 410 -3.29 -6.48 15.04
CA LEU A 410 -3.93 -7.30 14.01
C LEU A 410 -3.09 -7.34 12.72
N SER A 411 -2.53 -6.19 12.30
CA SER A 411 -1.62 -6.12 11.17
C SER A 411 -0.33 -6.90 11.41
N LEU A 412 0.28 -6.77 12.59
CA LEU A 412 1.48 -7.52 12.97
C LEU A 412 1.24 -9.04 12.96
N LEU A 413 0.10 -9.46 13.51
CA LEU A 413 -0.29 -10.88 13.50
C LEU A 413 -0.30 -11.45 12.08
N ARG A 414 -0.99 -10.77 11.16
CA ARG A 414 -1.15 -11.24 9.78
C ARG A 414 0.15 -11.14 8.99
N GLU A 415 0.76 -9.95 9.02
CA GLU A 415 1.82 -9.58 8.08
C GLU A 415 3.19 -10.15 8.47
N VAL A 416 3.48 -10.24 9.77
CA VAL A 416 4.79 -10.66 10.26
C VAL A 416 4.72 -12.01 10.95
N VAL A 417 3.82 -12.16 11.93
CA VAL A 417 3.78 -13.36 12.79
C VAL A 417 3.27 -14.60 12.05
N LEU A 418 2.35 -14.44 11.11
CA LEU A 418 1.80 -15.56 10.36
C LEU A 418 2.38 -15.67 8.95
N ALA A 419 2.36 -14.60 8.14
CA ALA A 419 2.73 -14.70 6.73
C ALA A 419 4.16 -15.20 6.54
N VAL A 420 5.15 -14.62 7.21
CA VAL A 420 6.56 -14.98 7.01
C VAL A 420 6.89 -16.38 7.52
N PRO A 421 6.55 -16.76 8.78
CA PRO A 421 6.83 -18.12 9.26
C PRO A 421 6.09 -19.19 8.48
N LEU A 422 4.83 -18.98 8.07
CA LEU A 422 4.08 -19.99 7.34
C LEU A 422 4.67 -20.23 5.94
N VAL A 423 5.14 -19.20 5.25
CA VAL A 423 5.85 -19.35 3.96
C VAL A 423 7.13 -20.20 4.10
N ILE A 424 7.80 -20.15 5.25
CA ILE A 424 9.03 -20.89 5.51
C ILE A 424 8.73 -22.33 6.02
N ILE A 425 7.77 -22.46 6.93
CA ILE A 425 7.51 -23.71 7.64
C ILE A 425 6.66 -24.67 6.81
N LEU A 426 5.59 -24.20 6.17
CA LEU A 426 4.65 -25.07 5.45
C LEU A 426 5.29 -25.84 4.29
N PRO A 427 6.20 -25.27 3.48
CA PRO A 427 6.87 -26.06 2.46
C PRO A 427 7.64 -27.24 3.03
N TRP A 428 8.32 -27.06 4.15
CA TRP A 428 9.00 -28.15 4.85
C TRP A 428 8.02 -29.20 5.38
N VAL A 429 6.91 -28.79 6.00
CA VAL A 429 5.87 -29.72 6.49
C VAL A 429 5.26 -30.51 5.33
N PHE A 430 4.93 -29.87 4.21
CA PHE A 430 4.38 -30.55 3.04
C PHE A 430 5.38 -31.54 2.43
N THR A 431 6.66 -31.19 2.42
CA THR A 431 7.73 -32.09 1.96
C THR A 431 7.81 -33.35 2.84
N GLN A 432 7.71 -33.20 4.15
CA GLN A 432 7.74 -34.34 5.10
C GLN A 432 6.50 -35.24 5.02
N LEU A 433 5.32 -34.65 4.83
CA LEU A 433 4.05 -35.39 4.84
C LEU A 433 3.69 -36.00 3.48
N PHE A 434 4.00 -35.29 2.39
CA PHE A 434 3.51 -35.61 1.03
C PHE A 434 4.62 -35.86 0.02
N GLY A 435 5.89 -35.76 0.43
CA GLY A 435 7.06 -35.94 -0.45
C GLY A 435 7.64 -34.64 -0.99
N SER A 436 8.90 -34.72 -1.47
CA SER A 436 9.71 -33.56 -1.87
C SER A 436 9.08 -32.71 -2.97
N GLU A 437 8.32 -33.30 -3.88
CA GLU A 437 7.68 -32.62 -5.01
C GLU A 437 6.51 -31.71 -4.58
N ASN A 438 5.97 -31.93 -3.37
CA ASN A 438 4.78 -31.24 -2.90
C ASN A 438 5.08 -30.02 -1.99
N GLY A 439 6.34 -29.70 -1.75
CA GLY A 439 6.74 -28.52 -0.97
C GLY A 439 6.21 -27.20 -1.53
N ILE A 440 6.07 -27.08 -2.85
CA ILE A 440 5.52 -25.89 -3.51
C ILE A 440 4.08 -25.59 -3.09
N TYR A 441 3.25 -26.59 -2.84
CA TYR A 441 1.88 -26.42 -2.37
C TYR A 441 1.83 -25.83 -0.96
N GLY A 442 2.82 -26.14 -0.11
CA GLY A 442 2.97 -25.53 1.22
C GLY A 442 3.14 -24.01 1.12
N ILE A 443 3.90 -23.53 0.11
CA ILE A 443 4.04 -22.09 -0.16
C ILE A 443 2.67 -21.50 -0.56
N LEU A 444 1.96 -22.14 -1.48
CA LEU A 444 0.68 -21.63 -1.96
C LEU A 444 -0.39 -21.59 -0.86
N VAL A 445 -0.39 -22.53 0.08
CA VAL A 445 -1.34 -22.62 1.20
C VAL A 445 -0.99 -21.63 2.32
N SER A 446 0.24 -21.12 2.40
CA SER A 446 0.70 -20.27 3.50
C SER A 446 -0.11 -18.98 3.63
N MET A 447 -0.43 -18.32 2.53
CA MET A 447 -1.20 -17.08 2.51
C MET A 447 -2.65 -17.29 2.94
N PRO A 448 -3.43 -18.23 2.36
CA PRO A 448 -4.79 -18.53 2.83
C PRO A 448 -4.84 -18.89 4.32
N MET A 449 -3.90 -19.69 4.80
CA MET A 449 -3.84 -20.08 6.20
C MET A 449 -3.61 -18.87 7.12
N ALA A 450 -2.67 -17.99 6.78
CA ALA A 450 -2.44 -16.75 7.53
C ALA A 450 -3.70 -15.87 7.56
N VAL A 451 -4.38 -15.75 6.43
CA VAL A 451 -5.60 -14.95 6.30
C VAL A 451 -6.74 -15.51 7.13
N VAL A 452 -7.00 -16.82 7.08
CA VAL A 452 -8.09 -17.47 7.84
C VAL A 452 -7.89 -17.29 9.35
N ILE A 453 -6.68 -17.51 9.86
CA ILE A 453 -6.36 -17.32 11.28
C ILE A 453 -6.58 -15.85 11.68
N THR A 454 -6.07 -14.92 10.88
CA THR A 454 -6.23 -13.48 11.14
C THR A 454 -7.69 -13.06 11.07
N PHE A 455 -8.46 -13.58 10.11
CA PHE A 455 -9.87 -13.26 9.94
C PHE A 455 -10.69 -13.60 11.18
N ILE A 456 -10.45 -14.75 11.80
CA ILE A 456 -11.12 -15.13 13.06
C ILE A 456 -10.86 -14.07 14.14
N VAL A 457 -9.60 -13.64 14.29
CA VAL A 457 -9.23 -12.61 15.28
C VAL A 457 -9.82 -11.25 14.90
N ALA A 458 -9.80 -10.89 13.61
CA ALA A 458 -10.38 -9.65 13.10
C ALA A 458 -11.88 -9.56 13.40
N VAL A 459 -12.64 -10.62 13.10
CA VAL A 459 -14.08 -10.67 13.39
C VAL A 459 -14.38 -10.49 14.88
N ILE A 460 -13.58 -11.11 15.75
CA ILE A 460 -13.75 -10.93 17.21
C ILE A 460 -13.54 -9.46 17.63
N ILE A 461 -12.49 -8.82 17.10
CA ILE A 461 -12.19 -7.42 17.39
C ILE A 461 -13.27 -6.50 16.82
N ASP A 462 -13.70 -6.75 15.58
CA ASP A 462 -14.74 -5.97 14.90
C ASP A 462 -16.09 -6.07 15.60
N LEU A 463 -16.49 -7.26 16.05
CA LEU A 463 -17.69 -7.44 16.83
C LEU A 463 -17.64 -6.73 18.20
N ARG A 464 -16.48 -6.77 18.86
CA ARG A 464 -16.28 -6.00 20.11
C ARG A 464 -16.37 -4.50 19.85
N MET A 465 -15.77 -4.03 18.77
CA MET A 465 -15.82 -2.61 18.37
C MET A 465 -17.24 -2.18 18.03
N TYR A 466 -17.95 -2.99 17.25
CA TYR A 466 -19.35 -2.75 16.89
C TYR A 466 -20.26 -2.63 18.14
N ARG A 467 -20.11 -3.56 19.11
CA ARG A 467 -20.84 -3.52 20.39
C ARG A 467 -20.48 -2.29 21.21
N LYS A 468 -19.21 -1.91 21.23
CA LYS A 468 -18.75 -0.70 21.93
C LYS A 468 -19.34 0.56 21.33
N LEU A 469 -19.35 0.70 20.00
CA LEU A 469 -19.97 1.82 19.30
C LEU A 469 -21.47 1.90 19.59
N LYS A 470 -22.17 0.74 19.66
CA LYS A 470 -23.59 0.68 20.02
C LYS A 470 -23.87 1.11 21.48
N ALA A 471 -22.99 0.76 22.42
CA ALA A 471 -23.10 1.18 23.81
C ALA A 471 -22.93 2.70 23.97
N LEU A 472 -21.91 3.26 23.31
CA LEU A 472 -21.63 4.72 23.31
C LEU A 472 -22.78 5.52 22.69
N GLU A 473 -23.42 5.01 21.63
CA GLU A 473 -24.63 5.60 21.04
C GLU A 473 -25.81 5.63 22.04
N GLY A 474 -25.98 4.58 22.83
CA GLY A 474 -27.01 4.51 23.87
C GLY A 474 -26.80 5.49 25.03
N GLU A 475 -25.54 5.71 25.44
CA GLU A 475 -25.19 6.68 26.46
C GLU A 475 -25.45 8.13 25.99
N GLU A 476 -25.13 8.45 24.75
CA GLU A 476 -25.37 9.79 24.17
C GLU A 476 -26.87 10.11 24.06
N ASN A 477 -27.67 9.14 23.59
CA ASN A 477 -29.13 9.30 23.52
C ASN A 477 -29.82 9.39 24.90
N SER A 478 -29.15 8.98 25.99
CA SER A 478 -29.69 9.07 27.35
C SER A 478 -29.39 10.43 28.02
N ILE A 479 -28.48 11.23 27.44
CA ILE A 479 -28.05 12.55 27.93
C ILE A 479 -28.80 13.68 27.18
N LEU A 480 -29.34 13.40 26.00
CA LEU A 480 -30.21 14.32 25.23
C LEU A 480 -31.71 14.15 25.63
#